data_56071e1f1e20c7b9edba7057da4818d5
#
_entry.id   56071e1f1e20c7b9edba7057da4818d5
#
_cell.length_a   1.000
_cell.length_b   1.000
_cell.length_c   1.000
_cell.angle_alpha   90.00
_cell.angle_beta   90.00
_cell.angle_gamma   90.00
#
_symmetry.space_group_name_H-M   'P 1'
#
loop_
_entity.id
_entity.type
_entity.pdbx_description
1 polymer ?
#
loop_
_entity_poly.entity_id
_entity_poly.type
_entity_poly.pdbx_seq_one_letter_code
_entity_poly.pdbx_strand_id
1 'polypeptide(L)'
;MIKTRLTELVGIKYPIIQAGMGPFPVTSLCIAASNAGCLGLCSTFGTTSRKSNPVVFEDFCKQAHAELSDDDVTIFKKMFMRIYNETNEGTVFGANVMVSAEVRENAMNVMAAIKEVRKDPAVAERFKVLVTTAGDPVPWAGFVKEQGMIWMHVFPGVRTAARCKKAGVQVLIAFGHEGGFHTAWQPVHSMTLLPDIVEKFSDENTLVCGTGGYCDAKSLAAALAEDAGCAETCVQHRQGRARLLRRRTG
;
A
#
# COMPACT_ATOMS: atom_id res chain seq x y z
N MET A 1 3.38 20.65 -11.12
CA MET A 1 3.52 19.40 -10.31
C MET A 1 3.05 19.73 -8.91
N ILE A 2 2.14 18.94 -8.36
CA ILE A 2 1.66 19.15 -6.97
C ILE A 2 2.73 18.58 -6.04
N LYS A 3 3.40 19.46 -5.28
CA LYS A 3 4.34 19.05 -4.23
C LYS A 3 3.59 18.90 -2.91
N THR A 4 3.74 17.78 -2.27
CA THR A 4 3.24 17.51 -0.91
C THR A 4 4.36 16.91 -0.07
N ARG A 5 4.20 16.92 1.24
CA ARG A 5 5.14 16.27 2.15
C ARG A 5 5.36 14.78 1.83
N LEU A 6 4.33 14.09 1.31
CA LEU A 6 4.46 12.70 0.87
C LEU A 6 5.37 12.58 -0.36
N THR A 7 5.18 13.45 -1.37
CA THR A 7 6.00 13.39 -2.58
C THR A 7 7.48 13.66 -2.28
N GLU A 8 7.76 14.50 -1.31
CA GLU A 8 9.13 14.77 -0.85
C GLU A 8 9.70 13.62 -0.01
N LEU A 9 8.92 13.07 0.92
CA LEU A 9 9.34 11.96 1.79
C LEU A 9 9.66 10.70 0.97
N VAL A 10 8.79 10.33 0.03
CA VAL A 10 8.90 9.08 -0.74
C VAL A 10 9.78 9.24 -1.98
N GLY A 11 9.79 10.42 -2.59
CA GLY A 11 10.46 10.69 -3.87
C GLY A 11 9.60 10.35 -5.08
N ILE A 12 8.28 10.48 -4.98
CA ILE A 12 7.32 10.24 -6.06
C ILE A 12 6.86 11.56 -6.73
N LYS A 13 6.40 11.46 -7.97
CA LYS A 13 5.97 12.62 -8.75
C LYS A 13 4.58 13.13 -8.38
N TYR A 14 3.67 12.23 -8.06
CA TYR A 14 2.28 12.53 -7.74
C TYR A 14 1.92 12.04 -6.33
N PRO A 15 1.13 12.79 -5.54
CA PRO A 15 0.72 12.37 -4.20
C PRO A 15 -0.38 11.31 -4.27
N ILE A 16 -0.09 10.21 -4.95
CA ILE A 16 -1.02 9.11 -5.19
C ILE A 16 -0.34 7.81 -4.83
N ILE A 17 -1.01 7.02 -4.00
CA ILE A 17 -0.62 5.65 -3.65
C ILE A 17 -1.56 4.69 -4.36
N GLN A 18 -1.04 3.76 -5.15
CA GLN A 18 -1.82 2.63 -5.65
C GLN A 18 -1.86 1.57 -4.57
N ALA A 19 -3.05 1.26 -4.08
CA ALA A 19 -3.27 0.31 -3.00
C ALA A 19 -2.83 -1.12 -3.38
N GLY A 20 -2.22 -1.82 -2.42
CA GLY A 20 -2.03 -3.27 -2.52
C GLY A 20 -3.34 -4.00 -2.23
N MET A 21 -3.87 -4.72 -3.21
CA MET A 21 -5.17 -5.41 -3.14
C MET A 21 -4.96 -6.92 -3.11
N GLY A 22 -5.04 -7.53 -1.94
CA GLY A 22 -5.02 -8.98 -1.81
C GLY A 22 -6.43 -9.60 -1.89
N PRO A 23 -6.54 -10.91 -2.18
CA PRO A 23 -5.47 -11.85 -2.55
C PRO A 23 -5.02 -11.75 -4.01
N PHE A 24 -5.60 -10.83 -4.78
CA PHE A 24 -5.35 -10.72 -6.21
C PHE A 24 -3.91 -10.25 -6.49
N PRO A 25 -3.29 -10.78 -7.55
CA PRO A 25 -1.98 -10.35 -7.96
C PRO A 25 -2.05 -8.94 -8.59
N VAL A 26 -1.34 -8.00 -8.00
CA VAL A 26 -1.27 -6.61 -8.48
C VAL A 26 0.15 -6.19 -8.84
N THR A 27 1.04 -7.15 -9.08
CA THR A 27 2.45 -6.88 -9.39
C THR A 27 2.60 -6.00 -10.62
N SER A 28 1.89 -6.32 -11.71
CA SER A 28 1.93 -5.53 -12.95
C SER A 28 1.33 -4.12 -12.75
N LEU A 29 0.30 -3.99 -11.90
CA LEU A 29 -0.28 -2.69 -11.56
C LEU A 29 0.69 -1.85 -10.71
N CYS A 30 1.37 -2.47 -9.76
CA CYS A 30 2.43 -1.83 -8.97
C CYS A 30 3.53 -1.25 -9.89
N ILE A 31 4.02 -2.05 -10.84
CA ILE A 31 5.01 -1.62 -11.84
C ILE A 31 4.48 -0.44 -12.65
N ALA A 32 3.26 -0.54 -13.18
CA ALA A 32 2.67 0.52 -14.00
C ALA A 32 2.45 1.82 -13.20
N ALA A 33 1.99 1.74 -11.95
CA ALA A 33 1.79 2.89 -11.08
C ALA A 33 3.12 3.57 -10.73
N SER A 34 4.15 2.79 -10.40
CA SER A 34 5.50 3.31 -10.11
C SER A 34 6.08 4.01 -11.34
N ASN A 35 5.99 3.40 -12.52
CA ASN A 35 6.47 3.99 -13.78
C ASN A 35 5.69 5.26 -14.17
N ALA A 36 4.44 5.40 -13.75
CA ALA A 36 3.64 6.60 -13.93
C ALA A 36 4.03 7.74 -12.96
N GLY A 37 4.87 7.47 -11.96
CA GLY A 37 5.32 8.45 -10.97
C GLY A 37 4.46 8.51 -9.70
N CYS A 38 3.64 7.48 -9.46
CA CYS A 38 2.90 7.25 -8.21
C CYS A 38 3.69 6.28 -7.31
N LEU A 39 3.25 6.10 -6.07
CA LEU A 39 3.72 4.97 -5.26
C LEU A 39 2.94 3.71 -5.62
N GLY A 40 3.58 2.77 -6.30
CA GLY A 40 3.03 1.44 -6.53
C GLY A 40 3.25 0.54 -5.31
N LEU A 41 2.20 -0.17 -4.88
CA LEU A 41 2.28 -1.15 -3.81
C LEU A 41 1.93 -2.54 -4.35
N CYS A 42 2.83 -3.51 -4.17
CA CYS A 42 2.49 -4.90 -4.41
C CYS A 42 1.71 -5.49 -3.24
N SER A 43 0.79 -6.40 -3.53
CA SER A 43 0.09 -7.20 -2.52
C SER A 43 0.91 -8.45 -2.21
N THR A 44 1.02 -8.77 -0.93
CA THR A 44 1.77 -9.95 -0.46
C THR A 44 0.87 -11.05 0.11
N PHE A 45 -0.43 -10.94 -0.10
CA PHE A 45 -1.41 -11.87 0.48
C PHE A 45 -1.69 -13.11 -0.40
N GLY A 46 -1.19 -13.15 -1.64
CA GLY A 46 -1.53 -14.19 -2.62
C GLY A 46 -1.08 -15.61 -2.24
N THR A 47 0.03 -15.76 -1.49
CA THR A 47 0.52 -17.09 -1.08
C THR A 47 -0.41 -17.78 -0.07
N THR A 48 -1.22 -17.03 0.69
CA THR A 48 -2.23 -17.60 1.59
C THR A 48 -3.31 -18.36 0.85
N SER A 49 -3.47 -18.12 -0.45
CA SER A 49 -4.42 -18.81 -1.33
C SER A 49 -3.94 -20.17 -1.81
N ARG A 50 -2.70 -20.59 -1.53
CA ARG A 50 -2.11 -21.85 -2.02
C ARG A 50 -3.03 -23.06 -1.84
N LYS A 51 -3.69 -23.18 -0.69
CA LYS A 51 -4.61 -24.28 -0.38
C LYS A 51 -6.08 -23.94 -0.62
N SER A 52 -6.47 -22.70 -0.33
CA SER A 52 -7.88 -22.27 -0.34
C SER A 52 -8.39 -21.88 -1.73
N ASN A 53 -7.53 -21.37 -2.60
CA ASN A 53 -7.86 -20.99 -3.98
C ASN A 53 -6.64 -21.15 -4.90
N PRO A 54 -6.38 -22.38 -5.41
CA PRO A 54 -5.22 -22.67 -6.25
C PRO A 54 -5.14 -21.81 -7.51
N VAL A 55 -6.25 -21.40 -8.09
CA VAL A 55 -6.28 -20.56 -9.31
C VAL A 55 -5.70 -19.16 -9.00
N VAL A 56 -6.10 -18.57 -7.88
CA VAL A 56 -5.54 -17.27 -7.44
C VAL A 56 -4.06 -17.41 -7.10
N PHE A 57 -3.66 -18.51 -6.47
CA PHE A 57 -2.27 -18.78 -6.18
C PHE A 57 -1.42 -18.96 -7.44
N GLU A 58 -1.91 -19.70 -8.43
CA GLU A 58 -1.23 -19.87 -9.72
C GLU A 58 -1.03 -18.53 -10.44
N ASP A 59 -2.06 -17.68 -10.50
CA ASP A 59 -1.96 -16.35 -11.10
C ASP A 59 -0.99 -15.44 -10.31
N PHE A 60 -0.96 -15.58 -8.99
CA PHE A 60 0.00 -14.88 -8.14
C PHE A 60 1.45 -15.30 -8.46
N CYS A 61 1.73 -16.60 -8.54
CA CYS A 61 3.05 -17.13 -8.90
C CYS A 61 3.47 -16.68 -10.30
N LYS A 62 2.54 -16.75 -11.28
CA LYS A 62 2.80 -16.26 -12.64
C LYS A 62 3.21 -14.80 -12.65
N GLN A 63 2.50 -13.94 -11.92
CA GLN A 63 2.85 -12.53 -11.81
C GLN A 63 4.10 -12.27 -10.95
N ALA A 64 4.50 -13.19 -10.10
CA ALA A 64 5.77 -13.14 -9.36
C ALA A 64 6.96 -13.68 -10.17
N HIS A 65 6.75 -14.26 -11.35
CA HIS A 65 7.73 -15.06 -12.09
C HIS A 65 8.29 -16.22 -11.23
N ALA A 66 7.40 -16.85 -10.47
CA ALA A 66 7.73 -17.93 -9.54
C ALA A 66 7.11 -19.26 -9.98
N GLU A 67 7.73 -20.36 -9.55
CA GLU A 67 7.20 -21.70 -9.74
C GLU A 67 6.17 -22.04 -8.63
N LEU A 68 5.20 -22.90 -8.93
CA LEU A 68 4.22 -23.35 -7.94
C LEU A 68 4.84 -24.12 -6.78
N SER A 69 6.00 -24.72 -7.00
CA SER A 69 6.80 -25.47 -6.03
C SER A 69 7.68 -24.60 -5.14
N ASP A 70 7.87 -23.32 -5.48
CA ASP A 70 8.68 -22.41 -4.66
C ASP A 70 8.04 -22.22 -3.26
N ASP A 71 8.89 -22.06 -2.26
CA ASP A 71 8.44 -21.59 -0.94
C ASP A 71 8.01 -20.12 -0.98
N ASP A 72 7.25 -19.71 0.02
CA ASP A 72 6.66 -18.36 0.06
C ASP A 72 7.72 -17.25 0.07
N VAL A 73 8.84 -17.45 0.75
CA VAL A 73 9.94 -16.47 0.78
C VAL A 73 10.56 -16.31 -0.61
N THR A 74 10.76 -17.42 -1.33
CA THR A 74 11.29 -17.41 -2.69
C THR A 74 10.33 -16.73 -3.65
N ILE A 75 9.01 -16.99 -3.54
CA ILE A 75 7.99 -16.33 -4.36
C ILE A 75 8.04 -14.80 -4.14
N PHE A 76 8.07 -14.34 -2.89
CA PHE A 76 8.15 -12.90 -2.59
C PHE A 76 9.46 -12.28 -3.09
N LYS A 77 10.59 -12.94 -2.95
CA LYS A 77 11.87 -12.47 -3.50
C LYS A 77 11.78 -12.28 -5.01
N LYS A 78 11.28 -13.27 -5.74
CA LYS A 78 11.10 -13.20 -7.19
C LYS A 78 10.16 -12.04 -7.58
N MET A 79 9.05 -11.88 -6.87
CA MET A 79 8.10 -10.78 -7.07
C MET A 79 8.76 -9.41 -6.88
N PHE A 80 9.49 -9.19 -5.78
CA PHE A 80 10.16 -7.92 -5.52
C PHE A 80 11.25 -7.62 -6.56
N MET A 81 12.02 -8.63 -6.95
CA MET A 81 13.03 -8.48 -8.00
C MET A 81 12.42 -8.23 -9.38
N ARG A 82 11.29 -8.84 -9.71
CA ARG A 82 10.53 -8.51 -10.90
C ARG A 82 10.12 -7.03 -10.92
N ILE A 83 9.54 -6.53 -9.82
CA ILE A 83 9.14 -5.12 -9.72
C ILE A 83 10.36 -4.21 -9.90
N TYR A 84 11.46 -4.51 -9.22
CA TYR A 84 12.70 -3.76 -9.34
C TYR A 84 13.22 -3.72 -10.78
N ASN A 85 13.22 -4.84 -11.49
CA ASN A 85 13.76 -4.95 -12.85
C ASN A 85 12.86 -4.32 -13.92
N GLU A 86 11.53 -4.37 -13.74
CA GLU A 86 10.55 -3.88 -14.72
C GLU A 86 10.11 -2.43 -14.46
N THR A 87 10.52 -1.82 -13.34
CA THR A 87 10.28 -0.40 -13.09
C THR A 87 11.45 0.45 -13.59
N ASN A 88 11.12 1.67 -14.06
CA ASN A 88 12.10 2.62 -14.58
C ASN A 88 13.12 3.00 -13.50
N GLU A 89 14.33 3.32 -13.93
CA GLU A 89 15.37 3.84 -13.03
C GLU A 89 14.88 5.06 -12.25
N GLY A 90 15.25 5.14 -10.97
CA GLY A 90 14.84 6.23 -10.07
C GLY A 90 13.40 6.16 -9.57
N THR A 91 12.58 5.21 -10.01
CA THR A 91 11.23 5.03 -9.45
C THR A 91 11.25 4.31 -8.11
N VAL A 92 10.26 4.58 -7.29
CA VAL A 92 10.08 3.98 -5.95
C VAL A 92 8.86 3.07 -5.94
N PHE A 93 8.95 1.97 -5.21
CA PHE A 93 7.83 1.08 -4.96
C PHE A 93 7.81 0.61 -3.50
N GLY A 94 6.71 -0.02 -3.12
CA GLY A 94 6.53 -0.56 -1.78
C GLY A 94 5.77 -1.88 -1.75
N ALA A 95 5.69 -2.47 -0.57
CA ALA A 95 4.89 -3.67 -0.31
C ALA A 95 3.79 -3.38 0.70
N ASN A 96 2.60 -3.94 0.46
CA ASN A 96 1.49 -3.96 1.41
C ASN A 96 1.43 -5.33 2.09
N VAL A 97 1.53 -5.34 3.43
CA VAL A 97 1.61 -6.55 4.25
C VAL A 97 0.51 -6.56 5.29
N MET A 98 -0.34 -7.57 5.26
CA MET A 98 -1.28 -7.82 6.36
C MET A 98 -0.52 -8.37 7.57
N VAL A 99 -0.76 -7.76 8.73
CA VAL A 99 -0.03 -8.09 9.98
C VAL A 99 -0.95 -8.60 11.10
N SER A 100 -2.17 -9.01 10.75
CA SER A 100 -3.10 -9.63 11.70
C SER A 100 -2.57 -10.98 12.20
N ALA A 101 -3.07 -11.43 13.34
CA ALA A 101 -2.60 -12.66 13.96
C ALA A 101 -2.82 -13.90 13.08
N GLU A 102 -3.91 -13.92 12.32
CA GLU A 102 -4.32 -15.04 11.46
C GLU A 102 -3.36 -15.28 10.30
N VAL A 103 -2.62 -14.23 9.87
CA VAL A 103 -1.68 -14.30 8.75
C VAL A 103 -0.25 -13.96 9.14
N ARG A 104 0.06 -14.13 10.42
CA ARG A 104 1.38 -13.80 10.98
C ARG A 104 2.52 -14.53 10.27
N GLU A 105 2.35 -15.80 9.93
CA GLU A 105 3.34 -16.59 9.21
C GLU A 105 3.63 -15.98 7.83
N ASN A 106 2.58 -15.63 7.08
CA ASN A 106 2.73 -14.94 5.80
C ASN A 106 3.50 -13.62 5.97
N ALA A 107 3.14 -12.80 6.96
CA ALA A 107 3.86 -11.56 7.24
C ALA A 107 5.35 -11.80 7.54
N MET A 108 5.69 -12.83 8.31
CA MET A 108 7.08 -13.18 8.61
C MET A 108 7.85 -13.61 7.35
N ASN A 109 7.23 -14.40 6.46
CA ASN A 109 7.83 -14.81 5.19
C ASN A 109 8.09 -13.60 4.27
N VAL A 110 7.14 -12.65 4.22
CA VAL A 110 7.33 -11.38 3.49
C VAL A 110 8.49 -10.58 4.07
N MET A 111 8.55 -10.42 5.40
CA MET A 111 9.63 -9.67 6.05
C MET A 111 11.01 -10.33 5.81
N ALA A 112 11.07 -11.66 5.81
CA ALA A 112 12.29 -12.39 5.47
C ALA A 112 12.72 -12.10 4.02
N ALA A 113 11.78 -12.14 3.07
CA ALA A 113 12.07 -11.82 1.67
C ALA A 113 12.54 -10.36 1.49
N ILE A 114 11.88 -9.40 2.15
CA ILE A 114 12.28 -7.98 2.15
C ILE A 114 13.73 -7.83 2.63
N LYS A 115 14.05 -8.44 3.78
CA LYS A 115 15.40 -8.39 4.36
C LYS A 115 16.45 -8.94 3.39
N GLU A 116 16.14 -10.01 2.68
CA GLU A 116 17.08 -10.62 1.72
C GLU A 116 17.30 -9.74 0.49
N VAL A 117 16.24 -9.26 -0.17
CA VAL A 117 16.41 -8.48 -1.42
C VAL A 117 17.02 -7.10 -1.15
N ARG A 118 16.76 -6.52 0.03
CA ARG A 118 17.30 -5.21 0.41
C ARG A 118 18.75 -5.24 0.91
N LYS A 119 19.38 -6.41 0.95
CA LYS A 119 20.86 -6.49 1.10
C LYS A 119 21.58 -5.81 -0.06
N ASP A 120 20.97 -5.77 -1.24
CA ASP A 120 21.45 -4.97 -2.36
C ASP A 120 21.06 -3.49 -2.15
N PRO A 121 22.04 -2.56 -2.02
CA PRO A 121 21.76 -1.14 -1.80
C PRO A 121 20.93 -0.52 -2.93
N ALA A 122 21.11 -0.95 -4.18
CA ALA A 122 20.35 -0.43 -5.31
C ALA A 122 18.87 -0.83 -5.23
N VAL A 123 18.59 -2.06 -4.78
CA VAL A 123 17.21 -2.49 -4.49
C VAL A 123 16.66 -1.71 -3.30
N ALA A 124 17.43 -1.55 -2.23
CA ALA A 124 17.00 -0.85 -1.01
C ALA A 124 16.65 0.62 -1.27
N GLU A 125 17.37 1.28 -2.19
CA GLU A 125 17.10 2.67 -2.59
C GLU A 125 15.74 2.86 -3.26
N ARG A 126 15.25 1.86 -3.99
CA ARG A 126 14.00 1.92 -4.74
C ARG A 126 12.84 1.22 -4.04
N PHE A 127 13.09 0.08 -3.39
CA PHE A 127 12.13 -0.62 -2.54
C PHE A 127 12.19 -0.06 -1.12
N LYS A 128 11.67 1.13 -0.89
CA LYS A 128 11.84 1.84 0.38
C LYS A 128 10.57 1.99 1.24
N VAL A 129 9.41 1.58 0.75
CA VAL A 129 8.14 1.75 1.47
C VAL A 129 7.57 0.42 1.93
N LEU A 130 7.21 0.34 3.21
CA LEU A 130 6.44 -0.75 3.79
C LEU A 130 5.11 -0.21 4.30
N VAL A 131 4.01 -0.73 3.77
CA VAL A 131 2.66 -0.50 4.29
C VAL A 131 2.23 -1.73 5.07
N THR A 132 1.87 -1.54 6.33
CA THR A 132 1.27 -2.61 7.15
C THR A 132 -0.22 -2.37 7.31
N THR A 133 -1.03 -3.44 7.32
CA THR A 133 -2.49 -3.37 7.36
C THR A 133 -3.09 -4.44 8.27
N ALA A 134 -4.33 -4.25 8.67
CA ALA A 134 -5.18 -5.26 9.33
C ALA A 134 -4.55 -5.92 10.56
N GLY A 135 -3.93 -5.14 11.43
CA GLY A 135 -3.36 -5.68 12.67
C GLY A 135 -2.67 -4.62 13.53
N ASP A 136 -1.98 -5.09 14.56
CA ASP A 136 -1.20 -4.21 15.43
C ASP A 136 0.17 -3.90 14.80
N PRO A 137 0.52 -2.62 14.55
CA PRO A 137 1.83 -2.27 14.00
C PRO A 137 2.98 -2.46 15.00
N VAL A 138 2.73 -2.35 16.30
CA VAL A 138 3.78 -2.28 17.34
C VAL A 138 4.81 -3.42 17.26
N PRO A 139 4.43 -4.70 17.07
CA PRO A 139 5.40 -5.80 16.98
C PRO A 139 6.40 -5.70 15.81
N TRP A 140 6.10 -4.87 14.81
CA TRP A 140 6.88 -4.76 13.58
C TRP A 140 7.84 -3.55 13.56
N ALA A 141 7.73 -2.66 14.56
CA ALA A 141 8.53 -1.45 14.64
C ALA A 141 10.05 -1.71 14.59
N GLY A 142 10.51 -2.76 15.28
CA GLY A 142 11.92 -3.16 15.28
C GLY A 142 12.43 -3.51 13.89
N PHE A 143 11.66 -4.31 13.16
CA PHE A 143 11.99 -4.70 11.77
C PHE A 143 12.09 -3.49 10.85
N VAL A 144 11.06 -2.62 10.87
CA VAL A 144 11.02 -1.44 9.98
C VAL A 144 12.19 -0.52 10.25
N LYS A 145 12.51 -0.30 11.53
CA LYS A 145 13.66 0.51 11.94
C LYS A 145 15.00 -0.11 11.48
N GLU A 146 15.18 -1.43 11.64
CA GLU A 146 16.36 -2.15 11.17
C GLU A 146 16.54 -2.01 9.66
N GLN A 147 15.43 -2.10 8.92
CA GLN A 147 15.46 -1.99 7.46
C GLN A 147 15.55 -0.55 6.94
N GLY A 148 15.37 0.47 7.77
CA GLY A 148 15.38 1.88 7.35
C GLY A 148 14.30 2.21 6.32
N MET A 149 13.14 1.53 6.38
CA MET A 149 12.03 1.75 5.44
C MET A 149 11.13 2.89 5.90
N ILE A 150 10.52 3.59 4.94
CA ILE A 150 9.40 4.49 5.20
C ILE A 150 8.20 3.63 5.58
N TRP A 151 7.71 3.82 6.79
CA TRP A 151 6.62 3.03 7.34
C TRP A 151 5.28 3.74 7.24
N MET A 152 4.33 3.07 6.59
CA MET A 152 2.94 3.48 6.52
C MET A 152 2.07 2.42 7.17
N HIS A 153 0.93 2.82 7.76
CA HIS A 153 -0.03 1.86 8.32
C HIS A 153 -1.46 2.29 8.02
N VAL A 154 -2.25 1.32 7.54
CA VAL A 154 -3.69 1.50 7.26
C VAL A 154 -4.49 1.17 8.52
N PHE A 155 -5.35 2.10 8.93
CA PHE A 155 -6.16 1.94 10.13
C PHE A 155 -7.56 2.59 9.96
N PRO A 156 -8.56 2.07 10.70
CA PRO A 156 -9.95 2.48 10.50
C PRO A 156 -10.48 3.52 11.51
N GLY A 157 -9.65 4.07 12.41
CA GLY A 157 -10.17 4.98 13.44
C GLY A 157 -9.11 5.55 14.39
N VAL A 158 -9.51 6.56 15.14
CA VAL A 158 -8.66 7.40 16.02
C VAL A 158 -7.84 6.60 17.03
N ARG A 159 -8.44 5.59 17.68
CA ARG A 159 -7.73 4.75 18.67
C ARG A 159 -6.52 4.05 18.04
N THR A 160 -6.68 3.53 16.83
CA THR A 160 -5.60 2.83 16.13
C THR A 160 -4.55 3.83 15.63
N ALA A 161 -4.95 5.02 15.18
CA ALA A 161 -4.03 6.08 14.78
C ALA A 161 -3.03 6.45 15.90
N ALA A 162 -3.53 6.63 17.14
CA ALA A 162 -2.68 6.89 18.30
C ALA A 162 -1.65 5.78 18.54
N ARG A 163 -2.07 4.51 18.34
CA ARG A 163 -1.19 3.35 18.48
C ARG A 163 -0.13 3.31 17.38
N CYS A 164 -0.50 3.62 16.14
CA CYS A 164 0.41 3.72 15.00
C CYS A 164 1.48 4.79 15.26
N LYS A 165 1.08 5.99 15.68
CA LYS A 165 2.00 7.07 16.00
C LYS A 165 2.99 6.69 17.10
N LYS A 166 2.51 6.03 18.16
CA LYS A 166 3.36 5.52 19.25
C LYS A 166 4.35 4.46 18.76
N ALA A 167 4.00 3.68 17.74
CA ALA A 167 4.89 2.69 17.13
C ALA A 167 5.97 3.30 16.23
N GLY A 168 5.85 4.58 15.88
CA GLY A 168 6.78 5.27 14.97
C GLY A 168 6.38 5.19 13.49
N VAL A 169 5.11 4.94 13.19
CA VAL A 169 4.59 5.00 11.83
C VAL A 169 4.67 6.44 11.31
N GLN A 170 5.30 6.64 10.16
CA GLN A 170 5.53 7.96 9.56
C GLN A 170 4.34 8.45 8.73
N VAL A 171 3.60 7.54 8.10
CA VAL A 171 2.42 7.88 7.31
C VAL A 171 1.21 7.10 7.81
N LEU A 172 0.26 7.82 8.36
CA LEU A 172 -1.00 7.31 8.87
C LEU A 172 -2.02 7.26 7.73
N ILE A 173 -2.42 6.07 7.29
CA ILE A 173 -3.41 5.91 6.21
C ILE A 173 -4.79 5.70 6.83
N ALA A 174 -5.60 6.76 6.85
CA ALA A 174 -6.95 6.76 7.40
C ALA A 174 -7.92 6.06 6.44
N PHE A 175 -8.41 4.89 6.82
CA PHE A 175 -9.24 4.02 6.00
C PHE A 175 -10.72 4.23 6.32
N GLY A 176 -11.42 4.94 5.44
CA GLY A 176 -12.84 5.18 5.57
C GLY A 176 -13.72 3.99 5.18
N HIS A 177 -14.99 4.06 5.56
CA HIS A 177 -16.01 3.03 5.31
C HIS A 177 -16.17 2.67 3.81
N GLU A 178 -15.89 3.61 2.93
CA GLU A 178 -15.97 3.45 1.46
C GLU A 178 -14.81 2.60 0.91
N GLY A 179 -13.88 2.21 1.74
CA GLY A 179 -12.78 1.33 1.36
C GLY A 179 -13.24 -0.07 1.02
N GLY A 180 -12.47 -0.73 0.17
CA GLY A 180 -12.73 -2.11 -0.24
C GLY A 180 -12.18 -3.15 0.75
N PHE A 181 -12.68 -4.38 0.66
CA PHE A 181 -12.27 -5.54 1.43
C PHE A 181 -12.72 -5.50 2.90
N HIS A 182 -11.83 -5.54 3.89
CA HIS A 182 -12.18 -5.52 5.29
C HIS A 182 -12.33 -4.09 5.80
N THR A 183 -13.53 -3.73 6.23
CA THR A 183 -13.80 -2.48 6.93
C THR A 183 -13.79 -2.69 8.44
N ALA A 184 -13.77 -1.60 9.21
CA ALA A 184 -13.86 -1.67 10.67
C ALA A 184 -15.22 -2.19 11.15
N TRP A 185 -15.25 -2.76 12.35
CA TRP A 185 -16.49 -3.11 13.04
C TRP A 185 -17.40 -1.88 13.26
N GLN A 186 -16.80 -0.73 13.54
CA GLN A 186 -17.49 0.56 13.62
C GLN A 186 -16.87 1.48 12.54
N PRO A 187 -17.41 1.45 11.32
CA PRO A 187 -16.83 2.21 10.23
C PRO A 187 -17.15 3.70 10.35
N VAL A 188 -16.19 4.54 9.99
CA VAL A 188 -16.36 5.99 9.87
C VAL A 188 -16.14 6.36 8.40
N HIS A 189 -16.96 7.26 7.86
CA HIS A 189 -16.82 7.72 6.49
C HIS A 189 -15.56 8.54 6.27
N SER A 190 -14.95 8.42 5.09
CA SER A 190 -13.66 9.05 4.76
C SER A 190 -13.66 10.55 5.01
N MET A 191 -14.71 11.26 4.59
CA MET A 191 -14.87 12.71 4.77
C MET A 191 -15.04 13.16 6.24
N THR A 192 -15.29 12.23 7.15
CA THR A 192 -15.36 12.51 8.60
C THR A 192 -14.08 12.07 9.30
N LEU A 193 -13.54 10.90 8.89
CA LEU A 193 -12.37 10.33 9.52
C LEU A 193 -11.09 11.12 9.21
N LEU A 194 -10.91 11.51 7.94
CA LEU A 194 -9.67 12.12 7.48
C LEU A 194 -9.36 13.45 8.21
N PRO A 195 -10.25 14.45 8.25
CA PRO A 195 -9.98 15.70 8.96
C PRO A 195 -9.76 15.48 10.46
N ASP A 196 -10.51 14.57 11.09
CA ASP A 196 -10.35 14.24 12.52
C ASP A 196 -8.96 13.64 12.83
N ILE A 197 -8.43 12.81 11.92
CA ILE A 197 -7.08 12.25 12.07
C ILE A 197 -6.00 13.30 11.77
N VAL A 198 -6.19 14.14 10.77
CA VAL A 198 -5.24 15.21 10.43
C VAL A 198 -5.09 16.15 11.61
N GLU A 199 -6.20 16.66 12.17
CA GLU A 199 -6.19 17.59 13.30
C GLU A 199 -5.48 17.01 14.53
N LYS A 200 -5.68 15.71 14.82
CA LYS A 200 -5.16 15.10 16.05
C LYS A 200 -3.75 14.56 15.95
N PHE A 201 -3.32 14.15 14.77
CA PHE A 201 -2.09 13.34 14.63
C PHE A 201 -1.08 13.84 13.61
N SER A 202 -1.46 14.75 12.69
CA SER A 202 -0.50 15.32 11.73
C SER A 202 0.47 16.26 12.45
N ASP A 203 1.77 16.06 12.24
CA ASP A 203 2.83 16.94 12.74
C ASP A 203 4.06 16.86 11.83
N GLU A 204 5.19 17.45 12.24
CA GLU A 204 6.43 17.47 11.45
C GLU A 204 6.94 16.08 11.08
N ASN A 205 6.69 15.08 11.93
CA ASN A 205 7.19 13.71 11.77
C ASN A 205 6.13 12.71 11.29
N THR A 206 4.87 13.11 11.25
CA THR A 206 3.74 12.25 10.95
C THR A 206 2.88 12.86 9.87
N LEU A 207 2.72 12.15 8.75
CA LEU A 207 1.82 12.48 7.66
C LEU A 207 0.51 11.71 7.79
N VAL A 208 -0.56 12.27 7.22
CA VAL A 208 -1.84 11.58 7.10
C VAL A 208 -2.21 11.44 5.63
N CYS A 209 -2.66 10.27 5.23
CA CYS A 209 -3.23 9.97 3.92
C CYS A 209 -4.66 9.49 4.08
N GLY A 210 -5.54 9.88 3.15
CA GLY A 210 -6.89 9.32 3.06
C GLY A 210 -6.95 8.10 2.16
N THR A 211 -7.71 7.08 2.56
CA THR A 211 -8.06 5.94 1.70
C THR A 211 -9.52 5.54 1.91
N GLY A 212 -10.12 4.96 0.87
CA GLY A 212 -11.56 4.66 0.83
C GLY A 212 -12.34 5.73 0.05
N GLY A 213 -12.85 5.36 -1.12
CA GLY A 213 -13.66 6.23 -1.97
C GLY A 213 -12.90 7.23 -2.84
N TYR A 214 -11.59 7.39 -2.69
CA TYR A 214 -10.77 8.27 -3.53
C TYR A 214 -10.46 7.59 -4.86
N CYS A 215 -11.07 8.04 -5.95
CA CYS A 215 -10.99 7.36 -7.24
C CYS A 215 -10.76 8.28 -8.46
N ASP A 216 -10.72 9.58 -8.26
CA ASP A 216 -10.52 10.57 -9.33
C ASP A 216 -9.83 11.83 -8.80
N ALA A 217 -9.55 12.76 -9.73
CA ALA A 217 -8.88 14.02 -9.40
C ALA A 217 -9.66 14.91 -8.43
N LYS A 218 -11.00 14.80 -8.42
CA LYS A 218 -11.84 15.62 -7.52
C LYS A 218 -11.75 15.11 -6.09
N SER A 219 -11.81 13.79 -5.91
CA SER A 219 -11.66 13.19 -4.59
C SER A 219 -10.23 13.37 -4.05
N LEU A 220 -9.20 13.29 -4.91
CA LEU A 220 -7.84 13.65 -4.50
C LEU A 220 -7.74 15.12 -4.07
N ALA A 221 -8.35 16.04 -4.82
CA ALA A 221 -8.35 17.46 -4.44
C ALA A 221 -9.06 17.70 -3.11
N ALA A 222 -10.15 16.97 -2.82
CA ALA A 222 -10.83 17.04 -1.53
C ALA A 222 -9.92 16.56 -0.40
N ALA A 223 -9.25 15.43 -0.55
CA ALA A 223 -8.29 14.93 0.46
C ALA A 223 -7.16 15.92 0.72
N LEU A 224 -6.61 16.55 -0.32
CA LEU A 224 -5.55 17.55 -0.17
C LEU A 224 -6.06 18.85 0.46
N ALA A 225 -7.33 19.23 0.26
CA ALA A 225 -7.96 20.38 0.90
C ALA A 225 -8.21 20.15 2.41
N GLU A 226 -8.22 18.91 2.87
CA GLU A 226 -8.27 18.52 4.28
C GLU A 226 -6.87 18.36 4.92
N ASP A 227 -5.85 19.01 4.33
CA ASP A 227 -4.44 18.96 4.74
C ASP A 227 -3.84 17.54 4.79
N ALA A 228 -4.45 16.58 4.11
CA ALA A 228 -3.86 15.27 3.92
C ALA A 228 -2.66 15.36 2.95
N GLY A 229 -1.62 14.59 3.24
CA GLY A 229 -0.43 14.53 2.39
C GLY A 229 -0.66 13.84 1.04
N CYS A 230 -1.72 13.02 0.93
CA CYS A 230 -2.05 12.23 -0.27
C CYS A 230 -3.42 11.56 -0.16
N ALA A 231 -3.80 10.89 -1.27
CA ALA A 231 -4.87 9.89 -1.25
C ALA A 231 -4.34 8.54 -1.78
N GLU A 232 -4.74 7.47 -1.11
CA GLU A 232 -4.56 6.09 -1.60
C GLU A 232 -5.78 5.70 -2.43
N THR A 233 -5.57 5.22 -3.64
CA THR A 233 -6.64 4.91 -4.58
C THR A 233 -6.60 3.46 -5.04
N CYS A 234 -7.78 2.87 -5.22
CA CYS A 234 -7.98 1.61 -5.90
C CYS A 234 -8.47 1.87 -7.33
N VAL A 235 -7.68 1.46 -8.31
CA VAL A 235 -7.93 1.75 -9.74
C VAL A 235 -9.10 0.96 -10.33
N GLN A 236 -9.65 -0.02 -9.65
CA GLN A 236 -10.69 -0.91 -10.19
C GLN A 236 -12.01 -0.23 -10.59
N HIS A 237 -12.32 0.96 -10.07
CA HIS A 237 -13.60 1.62 -10.36
C HIS A 237 -13.68 2.37 -11.69
N ARG A 238 -12.60 2.53 -12.45
CA ARG A 238 -12.63 3.30 -13.70
C ARG A 238 -13.32 2.62 -14.89
N GLN A 239 -13.38 1.29 -14.94
CA GLN A 239 -13.99 0.60 -16.10
C GLN A 239 -15.51 0.81 -16.21
N GLY A 240 -16.22 1.03 -15.11
CA GLY A 240 -17.65 1.32 -15.12
C GLY A 240 -18.01 2.75 -15.57
N ARG A 241 -17.22 3.76 -15.20
CA ARG A 241 -17.49 5.17 -15.55
C ARG A 241 -17.12 5.53 -16.99
N ALA A 242 -16.09 4.92 -17.56
CA ALA A 242 -15.73 5.17 -18.97
C ALA A 242 -16.85 4.73 -19.95
N ARG A 243 -17.62 3.71 -19.61
CA ARG A 243 -18.79 3.29 -20.40
C ARG A 243 -19.99 4.23 -20.27
N LEU A 244 -20.19 4.87 -19.11
CA LEU A 244 -21.29 5.82 -18.88
C LEU A 244 -21.06 7.16 -19.58
N LEU A 245 -19.85 7.64 -19.66
CA LEU A 245 -19.50 8.88 -20.36
C LEU A 245 -19.59 8.77 -21.88
N ARG A 246 -19.26 7.60 -22.45
CA ARG A 246 -19.40 7.36 -23.90
C ARG A 246 -20.85 7.22 -24.37
N ARG A 247 -21.83 7.00 -23.47
CA ARG A 247 -23.26 6.92 -23.81
C ARG A 247 -23.99 8.29 -23.77
N ARG A 248 -23.32 9.36 -23.32
CA ARG A 248 -23.91 10.71 -23.25
C ARG A 248 -23.47 11.65 -24.36
N THR A 249 -22.58 11.22 -25.25
CA THR A 249 -22.09 12.01 -26.40
C THR A 249 -22.48 11.39 -27.74
N GLY A 250 -23.49 10.54 -27.77
CA GLY A 250 -24.12 10.04 -28.99
C GLY A 250 -25.53 10.55 -29.14
#